data_0f12b5f6e537dae51c7bb7141c5f021e
#
_entry.id   0f12b5f6e537dae51c7bb7141c5f021e
#
_cell.length_a   1.000
_cell.length_b   1.000
_cell.length_c   1.000
_cell.angle_alpha   90.00
_cell.angle_beta   90.00
_cell.angle_gamma   90.00
#
_symmetry.space_group_name_H-M   'P 1'
#
loop_
_entity.id
_entity.type
_entity.pdbx_description
1 polymer ?
#
loop_
_entity_poly.entity_id
_entity_poly.type
_entity_poly.pdbx_seq_one_letter_code
_entity_poly.pdbx_strand_id
1 'polypeptide(L)'
;MAARALPSIPREVAIVELDTDKIDQAVLALLSLGRHDGYRVWKGFDWTVMNRLHEKGYITDPVSKAHSVLLTEEGARESERLLRELFGRPRGRK
;
A
#
# COMPACT_ATOMS: atom_id res chain seq x y z
N MET A 1 -22.73 -21.16 -14.69
CA MET A 1 -22.31 -21.47 -13.46
C MET A 1 -22.60 -20.38 -12.48
N ALA A 2 -22.97 -20.75 -11.40
CA ALA A 2 -23.29 -19.74 -10.41
C ALA A 2 -22.02 -19.04 -10.00
N ALA A 3 -22.17 -17.80 -9.74
CA ALA A 3 -21.09 -17.08 -9.15
C ALA A 3 -20.75 -17.74 -7.84
N ARG A 4 -19.51 -17.98 -7.66
CA ARG A 4 -19.12 -18.55 -6.43
C ARG A 4 -19.17 -17.53 -5.35
N ALA A 5 -19.94 -17.80 -4.35
CA ALA A 5 -19.95 -16.90 -3.21
C ALA A 5 -18.61 -16.98 -2.51
N LEU A 6 -18.19 -15.88 -2.00
CA LEU A 6 -17.00 -15.88 -1.17
C LEU A 6 -17.31 -16.65 0.10
N PRO A 7 -16.37 -17.43 0.58
CA PRO A 7 -16.60 -18.14 1.83
C PRO A 7 -16.80 -17.15 2.98
N SER A 8 -17.77 -17.43 3.79
CA SER A 8 -17.95 -16.68 5.01
C SER A 8 -16.88 -17.06 5.99
N ILE A 9 -16.38 -16.09 6.70
CA ILE A 9 -15.46 -16.38 7.77
C ILE A 9 -16.29 -16.79 8.97
N PRO A 10 -16.10 -18.00 9.49
CA PRO A 10 -16.85 -18.38 10.67
C PRO A 10 -16.62 -17.43 11.82
N ARG A 11 -17.62 -17.28 12.65
CA ARG A 11 -17.52 -16.33 13.71
C ARG A 11 -16.34 -16.62 14.64
N GLU A 12 -16.05 -17.88 14.83
CA GLU A 12 -14.95 -18.27 15.69
C GLU A 12 -13.60 -17.82 15.16
N VAL A 13 -13.49 -17.69 13.86
CA VAL A 13 -12.22 -17.23 13.27
C VAL A 13 -12.33 -15.83 12.74
N ALA A 14 -13.40 -15.13 13.10
CA ALA A 14 -13.55 -13.76 12.66
C ALA A 14 -12.64 -12.81 13.44
N ILE A 15 -12.11 -13.28 14.56
CA ILE A 15 -11.19 -12.47 15.33
C ILE A 15 -9.81 -12.72 14.77
N VAL A 16 -9.52 -12.02 13.70
CA VAL A 16 -8.26 -12.17 13.03
C VAL A 16 -7.51 -10.87 13.20
N GLU A 17 -6.32 -10.98 13.72
CA GLU A 17 -5.47 -9.81 13.78
C GLU A 17 -4.93 -9.52 12.40
N LEU A 18 -5.06 -8.28 11.99
CA LEU A 18 -4.50 -7.87 10.73
C LEU A 18 -3.02 -7.59 10.89
N ASP A 19 -2.27 -8.02 9.92
CA ASP A 19 -0.84 -7.72 9.89
C ASP A 19 -0.67 -6.32 9.32
N THR A 20 -0.57 -5.34 10.21
CA THR A 20 -0.50 -3.96 9.76
C THR A 20 0.76 -3.67 9.00
N ASP A 21 1.84 -4.39 9.27
CA ASP A 21 3.06 -4.18 8.50
C ASP A 21 2.86 -4.60 7.05
N LYS A 22 2.18 -5.71 6.83
CA LYS A 22 1.90 -6.14 5.46
C LYS A 22 0.94 -5.20 4.76
N ILE A 23 -0.03 -4.68 5.50
CA ILE A 23 -0.93 -3.69 4.93
C ILE A 23 -0.15 -2.46 4.50
N ASP A 24 0.74 -2.00 5.36
CA ASP A 24 1.55 -0.84 5.03
C ASP A 24 2.43 -1.09 3.81
N GLN A 25 2.99 -2.29 3.72
CA GLN A 25 3.80 -2.64 2.56
C GLN A 25 2.98 -2.61 1.28
N ALA A 26 1.77 -3.17 1.35
CA ALA A 26 0.92 -3.19 0.17
C ALA A 26 0.53 -1.78 -0.26
N VAL A 27 0.17 -0.94 0.70
CA VAL A 27 -0.22 0.42 0.37
C VAL A 27 0.97 1.19 -0.20
N LEU A 28 2.13 1.06 0.42
CA LEU A 28 3.32 1.74 -0.09
C LEU A 28 3.64 1.31 -1.51
N ALA A 29 3.55 0.00 -1.78
CA ALA A 29 3.77 -0.50 -3.12
C ALA A 29 2.79 0.11 -4.11
N LEU A 30 1.51 0.15 -3.74
CA LEU A 30 0.48 0.63 -4.65
C LEU A 30 0.58 2.14 -4.86
N LEU A 31 1.10 2.87 -3.89
CA LEU A 31 1.31 4.30 -4.08
C LEU A 31 2.25 4.57 -5.25
N SER A 32 3.16 3.66 -5.51
CA SER A 32 4.10 3.83 -6.61
C SER A 32 3.39 3.94 -7.95
N LEU A 33 2.24 3.30 -8.08
CA LEU A 33 1.49 3.35 -9.34
C LEU A 33 0.91 4.72 -9.62
N GLY A 34 0.71 5.52 -8.58
CA GLY A 34 0.13 6.82 -8.76
C GLY A 34 1.13 7.96 -8.66
N ARG A 35 2.40 7.65 -8.79
CA ARG A 35 3.42 8.70 -8.73
C ARG A 35 3.27 9.68 -9.88
N HIS A 36 3.41 10.94 -9.54
CA HIS A 36 3.40 12.00 -10.54
C HIS A 36 4.26 13.13 -9.98
N ASP A 37 4.74 14.00 -10.84
CA ASP A 37 5.59 15.10 -10.43
C ASP A 37 6.72 14.61 -9.54
N GLY A 38 7.47 13.62 -10.03
CA GLY A 38 8.57 13.08 -9.28
C GLY A 38 8.09 12.08 -8.24
N TYR A 39 8.14 12.48 -6.97
CA TYR A 39 7.80 11.57 -5.88
C TYR A 39 6.43 11.82 -5.29
N ARG A 40 5.62 12.64 -5.93
CA ARG A 40 4.30 12.97 -5.40
C ARG A 40 3.34 11.83 -5.65
N VAL A 41 2.56 11.49 -4.63
CA VAL A 41 1.54 10.45 -4.72
C VAL A 41 0.29 10.96 -4.04
N TRP A 42 -0.86 10.42 -4.48
CA TRP A 42 -2.13 10.77 -3.86
C TRP A 42 -2.24 10.09 -2.51
N LYS A 43 -2.81 10.79 -1.53
CA LYS A 43 -2.96 10.23 -0.20
C LYS A 43 -4.40 9.78 0.01
N GLY A 44 -4.84 8.87 -0.85
CA GLY A 44 -6.21 8.40 -0.82
C GLY A 44 -6.44 7.13 -0.04
N PHE A 45 -5.47 6.67 0.70
CA PHE A 45 -5.60 5.46 1.48
C PHE A 45 -6.00 5.79 2.91
N ASP A 46 -6.25 4.73 3.67
CA ASP A 46 -6.68 4.87 5.05
C ASP A 46 -5.74 5.77 5.84
N TRP A 47 -6.34 6.62 6.64
CA TRP A 47 -5.59 7.61 7.41
C TRP A 47 -4.55 6.97 8.33
N THR A 48 -4.94 5.87 8.99
CA THR A 48 -4.04 5.20 9.92
C THR A 48 -2.84 4.62 9.20
N VAL A 49 -3.08 4.06 8.01
CA VAL A 49 -1.98 3.51 7.21
C VAL A 49 -1.03 4.63 6.79
N MET A 50 -1.59 5.75 6.32
CA MET A 50 -0.75 6.85 5.89
C MET A 50 0.09 7.40 7.04
N ASN A 51 -0.49 7.49 8.22
CA ASN A 51 0.27 7.93 9.39
C ASN A 51 1.41 6.98 9.71
N ARG A 52 1.17 5.68 9.62
CA ARG A 52 2.24 4.72 9.88
C ARG A 52 3.35 4.83 8.85
N LEU A 53 3.00 5.04 7.59
CA LEU A 53 4.01 5.21 6.56
C LEU A 53 4.85 6.45 6.81
N HIS A 54 4.21 7.50 7.30
CA HIS A 54 4.95 8.70 7.67
C HIS A 54 5.91 8.41 8.83
N GLU A 55 5.44 7.70 9.83
CA GLU A 55 6.28 7.37 10.98
C GLU A 55 7.45 6.49 10.58
N LYS A 56 7.27 5.67 9.58
CA LYS A 56 8.34 4.82 9.07
C LYS A 56 9.32 5.57 8.19
N GLY A 57 9.02 6.81 7.86
CA GLY A 57 9.92 7.63 7.07
C GLY A 57 9.77 7.46 5.58
N TYR A 58 8.67 6.91 5.12
CA TYR A 58 8.48 6.64 3.70
C TYR A 58 7.72 7.74 2.97
N ILE A 59 6.96 8.53 3.69
CA ILE A 59 6.23 9.64 3.07
C ILE A 59 6.34 10.87 3.96
N THR A 60 6.04 12.01 3.36
CA THR A 60 5.96 13.24 4.14
C THR A 60 4.68 13.23 4.95
N ASP A 61 4.58 14.19 5.85
CA ASP A 61 3.45 14.27 6.79
C ASP A 61 2.13 14.31 6.04
N PRO A 62 1.25 13.34 6.26
CA PRO A 62 -0.04 13.35 5.57
C PRO A 62 -1.04 14.34 6.17
N VAL A 63 -0.72 14.92 7.31
CA VAL A 63 -1.61 15.88 7.96
C VAL A 63 -1.43 17.22 7.30
N SER A 64 -1.96 17.39 6.13
CA SER A 64 -1.90 18.65 5.43
C SER A 64 -3.18 18.77 4.62
N LYS A 65 -3.44 19.95 4.13
CA LYS A 65 -4.61 20.18 3.30
C LYS A 65 -4.41 19.71 1.87
N ALA A 66 -3.19 19.39 1.50
CA ALA A 66 -2.93 18.89 0.16
C ALA A 66 -3.52 17.51 -0.01
N HIS A 67 -3.91 17.20 -1.22
CA HIS A 67 -4.45 15.89 -1.55
C HIS A 67 -3.37 14.86 -1.84
N SER A 68 -2.12 15.26 -1.74
CA SER A 68 -1.01 14.37 -2.05
C SER A 68 0.08 14.55 -1.02
N VAL A 69 0.96 13.57 -0.97
CA VAL A 69 2.16 13.62 -0.15
C VAL A 69 3.33 13.28 -1.06
N LEU A 70 4.53 13.48 -0.55
CA LEU A 70 5.72 13.09 -1.28
C LEU A 70 6.27 11.81 -0.68
N LEU A 71 6.71 10.91 -1.54
CA LEU A 71 7.54 9.81 -1.09
C LEU A 71 8.90 10.36 -0.74
N THR A 72 9.45 9.91 0.37
CA THR A 72 10.85 10.20 0.63
C THR A 72 11.69 9.37 -0.33
N GLU A 73 12.99 9.68 -0.39
CA GLU A 73 13.88 8.88 -1.22
C GLU A 73 13.82 7.42 -0.85
N GLU A 74 13.86 7.16 0.45
CA GLU A 74 13.76 5.79 0.93
C GLU A 74 12.39 5.21 0.59
N GLY A 75 11.34 6.00 0.75
CA GLY A 75 9.99 5.54 0.43
C GLY A 75 9.85 5.20 -1.03
N ALA A 76 10.45 6.00 -1.90
CA ALA A 76 10.38 5.72 -3.34
C ALA A 76 11.07 4.41 -3.68
N ARG A 77 12.25 4.20 -3.13
CA ARG A 77 12.96 2.94 -3.38
C ARG A 77 12.19 1.75 -2.84
N GLU A 78 11.67 1.89 -1.63
CA GLU A 78 10.97 0.80 -1.00
C GLU A 78 9.65 0.51 -1.71
N SER A 79 8.95 1.54 -2.16
CA SER A 79 7.68 1.32 -2.84
C SER A 79 7.90 0.57 -4.15
N GLU A 80 8.96 0.91 -4.88
CA GLU A 80 9.24 0.21 -6.13
C GLU A 80 9.65 -1.23 -5.87
N ARG A 81 10.46 -1.44 -4.85
CA ARG A 81 10.88 -2.80 -4.51
C ARG A 81 9.67 -3.65 -4.13
N LEU A 82 8.82 -3.09 -3.28
CA LEU A 82 7.64 -3.82 -2.80
C LEU A 82 6.64 -4.07 -3.93
N LEU A 83 6.50 -3.11 -4.83
CA LEU A 83 5.58 -3.30 -5.94
C LEU A 83 6.00 -4.52 -6.76
N ARG A 84 7.28 -4.66 -7.04
CA ARG A 84 7.76 -5.81 -7.77
C ARG A 84 7.66 -7.08 -6.95
N GLU A 85 7.98 -6.99 -5.68
CA GLU A 85 8.02 -8.19 -4.84
C GLU A 85 6.63 -8.74 -4.56
N LEU A 86 5.69 -7.85 -4.26
CA LEU A 86 4.35 -8.28 -3.85
C LEU A 86 3.43 -8.53 -5.04
N PHE A 87 3.60 -7.77 -6.11
CA PHE A 87 2.64 -7.79 -7.19
C PHE A 87 3.25 -8.12 -8.55
N GLY A 88 4.56 -8.25 -8.61
CA GLY A 88 5.19 -8.62 -9.85
C GLY A 88 5.03 -10.10 -10.12
N ARG A 89 5.07 -10.46 -11.39
CA ARG A 89 5.11 -11.86 -11.76
C ARG A 89 6.10 -11.99 -12.91
N PRO A 90 6.71 -13.17 -13.03
CA PRO A 90 7.69 -13.33 -14.08
C PRO A 90 7.03 -13.12 -15.44
N ARG A 91 7.75 -12.42 -16.33
CA ARG A 91 7.33 -12.32 -17.68
C ARG A 91 7.40 -13.67 -18.28
N GLY A 92 6.40 -13.95 -18.98
CA GLY A 92 6.42 -15.19 -19.68
C GLY A 92 7.63 -15.19 -20.57
N ARG A 93 8.25 -16.14 -20.85
CA ARG A 93 9.33 -16.14 -21.61
C ARG A 93 9.05 -16.29 -22.79
N LYS A 94 8.90 -15.76 -23.10
CA LYS A 94 8.57 -15.75 -23.92
C LYS A 94 9.00 -15.90 -24.53
#